data_ae1c3fea6f08e08a02cf9dc72db12e8f
#
_entry.id   ae1c3fea6f08e08a02cf9dc72db12e8f
#
_cell.length_a   1.000
_cell.length_b   1.000
_cell.length_c   1.000
_cell.angle_alpha   90.00
_cell.angle_beta   90.00
_cell.angle_gamma   90.00
#
_symmetry.space_group_name_H-M   'P 1'
#
loop_
_entity.id
_entity.type
_entity.pdbx_description
1 polymer ?
#
loop_
_entity_poly.entity_id
_entity_poly.type
_entity_poly.pdbx_seq_one_letter_code
_entity_poly.pdbx_strand_id
1 'polypeptide(L)'
;AQGCSAILIRSAKITAEIMDAIPTLKVVAKHGMGVDNIAVDHATEKGILVVNAPFSNLNAVAEHIVMLLLALSKRTVQMDQLTRAGQFKERNTYKTIELKGATVGIIGMGKISRLVVKKLSGFEMNILATDPYVKQADVEGLGITMATPEELYAKSDFVIVHTSLFPSTFHLVGAEQFKAMKNT
;
A
#
# COMPACT_ATOMS: atom_id res chain seq x y z
N ALA A 1 -32.36 -3.04 5.30
CA ALA A 1 -31.91 -1.66 5.56
C ALA A 1 -32.99 -0.59 5.32
N GLN A 2 -34.22 -0.97 4.96
CA GLN A 2 -35.34 -0.02 4.79
C GLN A 2 -35.55 0.77 6.09
N GLY A 3 -35.57 2.10 6.01
CA GLY A 3 -35.80 3.00 7.15
C GLY A 3 -34.58 3.36 7.99
N CYS A 4 -33.35 2.91 7.65
CA CYS A 4 -32.15 3.36 8.33
C CYS A 4 -31.73 4.77 7.83
N SER A 5 -31.14 5.57 8.73
CA SER A 5 -30.61 6.90 8.39
C SER A 5 -29.07 6.89 8.24
N ALA A 6 -28.41 5.81 8.63
CA ALA A 6 -26.96 5.66 8.54
C ALA A 6 -26.58 4.22 8.24
N ILE A 7 -25.50 4.05 7.47
CA ILE A 7 -24.88 2.76 7.18
C ILE A 7 -23.39 2.84 7.55
N LEU A 8 -22.91 1.85 8.32
CA LEU A 8 -21.48 1.65 8.56
C LEU A 8 -21.00 0.43 7.78
N ILE A 9 -19.95 0.62 6.97
CA ILE A 9 -19.37 -0.46 6.17
C ILE A 9 -17.86 -0.58 6.35
N ARG A 10 -17.33 -1.75 6.00
CA ARG A 10 -15.90 -1.98 5.84
C ARG A 10 -15.56 -2.30 4.37
N SER A 11 -16.02 -3.40 3.83
CA SER A 11 -15.68 -3.89 2.48
C SER A 11 -16.88 -4.03 1.53
N ALA A 12 -18.10 -3.93 2.03
CA ALA A 12 -19.30 -3.97 1.20
C ALA A 12 -19.32 -2.79 0.22
N LYS A 13 -19.87 -3.01 -0.98
CA LYS A 13 -20.13 -1.94 -1.95
C LYS A 13 -21.41 -1.20 -1.59
N ILE A 14 -21.40 0.11 -1.64
CA ILE A 14 -22.58 0.98 -1.56
C ILE A 14 -22.73 1.66 -2.92
N THR A 15 -23.61 1.10 -3.74
CA THR A 15 -23.90 1.59 -5.08
C THR A 15 -25.00 2.64 -5.07
N ALA A 16 -25.23 3.32 -6.19
CA ALA A 16 -26.32 4.27 -6.37
C ALA A 16 -27.68 3.63 -6.09
N GLU A 17 -27.91 2.41 -6.59
CA GLU A 17 -29.16 1.68 -6.41
C GLU A 17 -29.46 1.37 -4.93
N ILE A 18 -28.40 1.07 -4.13
CA ILE A 18 -28.54 0.86 -2.68
C ILE A 18 -28.95 2.15 -1.99
N MET A 19 -28.38 3.27 -2.36
CA MET A 19 -28.71 4.58 -1.80
C MET A 19 -30.14 4.99 -2.18
N ASP A 20 -30.54 4.77 -3.44
CA ASP A 20 -31.89 5.06 -3.94
C ASP A 20 -32.97 4.20 -3.27
N ALA A 21 -32.64 2.95 -2.91
CA ALA A 21 -33.54 2.06 -2.18
C ALA A 21 -33.77 2.44 -0.70
N ILE A 22 -33.03 3.45 -0.18
CA ILE A 22 -33.10 3.88 1.21
C ILE A 22 -33.31 5.40 1.29
N PRO A 23 -34.53 5.91 1.06
CA PRO A 23 -34.80 7.34 1.02
C PRO A 23 -34.51 8.09 2.32
N THR A 24 -34.38 7.37 3.43
CA THR A 24 -34.05 7.93 4.76
C THR A 24 -32.56 8.02 5.03
N LEU A 25 -31.69 7.53 4.11
CA LEU A 25 -30.26 7.49 4.30
C LEU A 25 -29.66 8.90 4.28
N LYS A 26 -28.91 9.24 5.31
CA LYS A 26 -28.23 10.53 5.48
C LYS A 26 -26.70 10.41 5.53
N VAL A 27 -26.21 9.26 5.99
CA VAL A 27 -24.78 9.05 6.23
C VAL A 27 -24.34 7.66 5.80
N VAL A 28 -23.24 7.58 5.07
CA VAL A 28 -22.48 6.34 4.85
C VAL A 28 -21.11 6.52 5.52
N ALA A 29 -20.85 5.72 6.55
CA ALA A 29 -19.60 5.72 7.30
C ALA A 29 -18.70 4.56 6.87
N LYS A 30 -17.47 4.86 6.45
CA LYS A 30 -16.46 3.88 6.05
C LYS A 30 -15.49 3.58 7.19
N HIS A 31 -15.48 2.34 7.66
CA HIS A 31 -14.41 1.85 8.52
C HIS A 31 -13.15 1.60 7.68
N GLY A 32 -12.28 2.59 7.60
CA GLY A 32 -11.06 2.60 6.79
C GLY A 32 -10.88 3.91 6.03
N MET A 33 -9.83 4.00 5.24
CA MET A 33 -9.46 5.22 4.51
C MET A 33 -10.11 5.29 3.12
N GLY A 34 -9.98 4.24 2.30
CA GLY A 34 -10.45 4.23 0.91
C GLY A 34 -11.97 4.19 0.81
N VAL A 35 -12.54 4.95 -0.12
CA VAL A 35 -13.99 5.04 -0.40
C VAL A 35 -14.34 4.57 -1.81
N ASP A 36 -13.43 3.88 -2.47
CA ASP A 36 -13.58 3.31 -3.83
C ASP A 36 -14.75 2.32 -3.97
N ASN A 37 -15.22 1.77 -2.86
CA ASN A 37 -16.41 0.91 -2.81
C ASN A 37 -17.72 1.66 -2.51
N ILE A 38 -17.72 3.00 -2.56
CA ILE A 38 -18.90 3.86 -2.33
C ILE A 38 -19.09 4.73 -3.57
N ALA A 39 -20.30 4.84 -4.09
CA ALA A 39 -20.65 5.75 -5.16
C ALA A 39 -20.72 7.20 -4.63
N VAL A 40 -19.56 7.81 -4.40
CA VAL A 40 -19.42 9.11 -3.71
C VAL A 40 -20.10 10.23 -4.49
N ASP A 41 -19.98 10.25 -5.81
CA ASP A 41 -20.61 11.27 -6.65
C ASP A 41 -22.15 11.24 -6.50
N HIS A 42 -22.73 10.05 -6.56
CA HIS A 42 -24.17 9.85 -6.35
C HIS A 42 -24.62 10.23 -4.92
N ALA A 43 -23.80 9.91 -3.91
CA ALA A 43 -24.06 10.34 -2.53
C ALA A 43 -24.09 11.85 -2.42
N THR A 44 -23.18 12.54 -3.10
CA THR A 44 -23.12 14.00 -3.15
C THR A 44 -24.36 14.62 -3.78
N GLU A 45 -24.80 14.07 -4.93
CA GLU A 45 -26.04 14.50 -5.61
C GLU A 45 -27.29 14.33 -4.75
N LYS A 46 -27.32 13.28 -3.92
CA LYS A 46 -28.43 12.98 -2.99
C LYS A 46 -28.32 13.71 -1.64
N GLY A 47 -27.24 14.45 -1.39
CA GLY A 47 -27.00 15.09 -0.09
C GLY A 47 -26.69 14.08 1.03
N ILE A 48 -26.20 12.87 0.69
CA ILE A 48 -25.79 11.84 1.65
C ILE A 48 -24.35 12.08 2.04
N LEU A 49 -24.08 12.26 3.33
CA LEU A 49 -22.72 12.46 3.84
C LEU A 49 -21.92 11.15 3.79
N VAL A 50 -20.75 11.18 3.16
CA VAL A 50 -19.77 10.08 3.20
C VAL A 50 -18.64 10.46 4.15
N VAL A 51 -18.42 9.65 5.18
CA VAL A 51 -17.34 9.85 6.17
C VAL A 51 -16.44 8.62 6.21
N ASN A 52 -15.15 8.84 6.46
CA ASN A 52 -14.16 7.77 6.56
C ASN A 52 -13.25 7.97 7.77
N ALA A 53 -12.39 6.97 8.06
CA ALA A 53 -11.43 7.00 9.15
C ALA A 53 -9.98 6.97 8.61
N PRO A 54 -9.45 8.11 8.11
CA PRO A 54 -8.22 8.16 7.33
C PRO A 54 -6.94 7.88 8.13
N PHE A 55 -7.02 7.83 9.46
CA PHE A 55 -5.85 7.67 10.33
C PHE A 55 -5.87 6.39 11.18
N SER A 56 -6.96 5.63 11.15
CA SER A 56 -7.21 4.54 12.11
C SER A 56 -6.25 3.36 11.97
N ASN A 57 -5.68 3.11 10.78
CA ASN A 57 -4.87 1.93 10.50
C ASN A 57 -3.47 2.22 9.90
N LEU A 58 -3.04 3.49 9.88
CA LEU A 58 -1.77 3.88 9.23
C LEU A 58 -0.58 3.06 9.74
N ASN A 59 -0.49 2.91 11.05
CA ASN A 59 0.62 2.20 11.68
C ASN A 59 0.58 0.70 11.39
N ALA A 60 -0.60 0.08 11.49
CA ALA A 60 -0.80 -1.34 11.18
C ALA A 60 -0.46 -1.67 9.72
N VAL A 61 -0.84 -0.80 8.78
CA VAL A 61 -0.48 -0.98 7.36
C VAL A 61 1.02 -0.84 7.15
N ALA A 62 1.67 0.15 7.77
CA ALA A 62 3.12 0.33 7.68
C ALA A 62 3.88 -0.89 8.25
N GLU A 63 3.42 -1.46 9.35
CA GLU A 63 3.98 -2.69 9.94
C GLU A 63 3.79 -3.90 9.03
N HIS A 64 2.62 -4.03 8.42
CA HIS A 64 2.34 -5.09 7.46
C HIS A 64 3.25 -5.01 6.23
N ILE A 65 3.52 -3.82 5.70
CA ILE A 65 4.46 -3.61 4.59
C ILE A 65 5.87 -4.07 4.98
N VAL A 66 6.36 -3.67 6.15
CA VAL A 66 7.68 -4.08 6.65
C VAL A 66 7.75 -5.60 6.86
N MET A 67 6.69 -6.21 7.41
CA MET A 67 6.58 -7.66 7.56
C MET A 67 6.66 -8.37 6.20
N LEU A 68 5.94 -7.90 5.18
CA LEU A 68 5.99 -8.48 3.83
C LEU A 68 7.38 -8.37 3.20
N LEU A 69 8.05 -7.21 3.36
CA LEU A 69 9.40 -7.00 2.87
C LEU A 69 10.38 -7.99 3.52
N LEU A 70 10.31 -8.16 4.84
CA LEU A 70 11.11 -9.13 5.57
C LEU A 70 10.80 -10.58 5.15
N ALA A 71 9.53 -10.91 4.99
CA ALA A 71 9.11 -12.24 4.56
C ALA A 71 9.63 -12.59 3.16
N LEU A 72 9.62 -11.63 2.23
CA LEU A 72 10.18 -11.79 0.90
C LEU A 72 11.71 -11.93 0.95
N SER A 73 12.40 -11.02 1.65
CA SER A 73 13.86 -11.01 1.70
C SER A 73 14.45 -12.28 2.33
N LYS A 74 13.75 -12.86 3.30
CA LYS A 74 14.18 -14.07 4.02
C LYS A 74 13.53 -15.35 3.51
N ARG A 75 12.69 -15.28 2.46
CA ARG A 75 11.97 -16.44 1.93
C ARG A 75 11.19 -17.19 3.03
N THR A 76 10.54 -16.44 3.94
CA THR A 76 9.98 -16.99 5.18
C THR A 76 8.99 -18.12 4.95
N VAL A 77 8.13 -18.01 3.92
CA VAL A 77 7.15 -19.06 3.57
C VAL A 77 7.84 -20.35 3.18
N GLN A 78 8.86 -20.27 2.31
CA GLN A 78 9.63 -21.44 1.88
C GLN A 78 10.42 -22.06 3.05
N MET A 79 11.00 -21.21 3.91
CA MET A 79 11.72 -21.68 5.08
C MET A 79 10.79 -22.39 6.09
N ASP A 80 9.58 -21.86 6.32
CA ASP A 80 8.59 -22.52 7.17
C ASP A 80 8.18 -23.89 6.62
N GLN A 81 7.90 -23.96 5.30
CA GLN A 81 7.56 -25.22 4.62
C GLN A 81 8.67 -26.28 4.77
N LEU A 82 9.92 -25.92 4.49
CA LEU A 82 11.07 -26.82 4.66
C LEU A 82 11.24 -27.31 6.10
N THR A 83 11.06 -26.39 7.06
CA THR A 83 11.19 -26.73 8.48
C THR A 83 10.11 -27.73 8.91
N ARG A 84 8.86 -27.50 8.53
CA ARG A 84 7.74 -28.41 8.82
C ARG A 84 7.87 -29.77 8.15
N ALA A 85 8.47 -29.81 6.96
CA ALA A 85 8.76 -31.04 6.25
C ALA A 85 9.99 -31.81 6.77
N GLY A 86 10.71 -31.29 7.77
CA GLY A 86 11.95 -31.87 8.26
C GLY A 86 13.14 -31.70 7.30
N GLN A 87 13.02 -30.84 6.28
CA GLN A 87 13.99 -30.61 5.21
C GLN A 87 14.88 -29.38 5.45
N PHE A 88 15.13 -29.02 6.69
CA PHE A 88 15.90 -27.80 7.04
C PHE A 88 17.30 -27.74 6.37
N LYS A 89 17.90 -28.87 6.05
CA LYS A 89 19.18 -28.91 5.32
C LYS A 89 19.11 -28.29 3.94
N GLU A 90 17.93 -28.25 3.32
CA GLU A 90 17.70 -27.69 1.98
C GLU A 90 17.54 -26.17 1.97
N ARG A 91 17.60 -25.51 3.13
CA ARG A 91 17.45 -24.04 3.25
C ARG A 91 18.36 -23.24 2.32
N ASN A 92 19.54 -23.77 1.97
CA ASN A 92 20.51 -23.11 1.10
C ASN A 92 20.09 -23.11 -0.38
N THR A 93 19.02 -23.83 -0.75
CA THR A 93 18.46 -23.83 -2.10
C THR A 93 17.83 -22.48 -2.45
N TYR A 94 17.37 -21.76 -1.44
CA TYR A 94 16.74 -20.46 -1.60
C TYR A 94 17.71 -19.32 -1.27
N LYS A 95 17.99 -18.49 -2.26
CA LYS A 95 18.78 -17.27 -2.06
C LYS A 95 17.97 -16.25 -1.26
N THR A 96 18.48 -15.86 -0.11
CA THR A 96 17.93 -14.76 0.71
C THR A 96 18.68 -13.47 0.46
N ILE A 97 18.06 -12.34 0.75
CA ILE A 97 18.66 -11.00 0.58
C ILE A 97 18.89 -10.40 1.97
N GLU A 98 20.07 -9.85 2.19
CA GLU A 98 20.34 -8.99 3.33
C GLU A 98 19.80 -7.58 3.04
N LEU A 99 19.16 -6.94 4.03
CA LEU A 99 18.55 -5.63 3.80
C LEU A 99 19.54 -4.48 3.85
N LYS A 100 20.62 -4.60 4.65
CA LYS A 100 21.66 -3.59 4.72
C LYS A 100 22.27 -3.32 3.34
N GLY A 101 22.24 -2.06 2.92
CA GLY A 101 22.72 -1.63 1.61
C GLY A 101 21.81 -1.98 0.42
N ALA A 102 20.78 -2.83 0.61
CA ALA A 102 19.78 -3.06 -0.43
C ALA A 102 18.93 -1.80 -0.65
N THR A 103 18.37 -1.67 -1.84
CA THR A 103 17.55 -0.52 -2.23
C THR A 103 16.06 -0.88 -2.21
N VAL A 104 15.26 -0.12 -1.49
CA VAL A 104 13.80 -0.16 -1.58
C VAL A 104 13.28 1.05 -2.34
N GLY A 105 12.48 0.80 -3.37
CA GLY A 105 11.76 1.81 -4.14
C GLY A 105 10.32 1.93 -3.65
N ILE A 106 9.87 3.13 -3.36
CA ILE A 106 8.52 3.41 -2.86
C ILE A 106 7.78 4.30 -3.86
N ILE A 107 6.69 3.78 -4.43
CA ILE A 107 5.81 4.52 -5.32
C ILE A 107 4.64 5.07 -4.51
N GLY A 108 4.56 6.40 -4.40
CA GLY A 108 3.65 7.12 -3.53
C GLY A 108 4.25 7.42 -2.15
N MET A 109 4.47 8.71 -1.84
CA MET A 109 5.13 9.17 -0.61
C MET A 109 4.14 9.84 0.36
N GLY A 110 3.00 9.17 0.58
CA GLY A 110 1.97 9.59 1.55
C GLY A 110 2.34 9.29 3.01
N LYS A 111 1.38 9.46 3.90
CA LYS A 111 1.56 9.28 5.36
C LYS A 111 2.05 7.87 5.74
N ILE A 112 1.51 6.82 5.13
CA ILE A 112 1.92 5.44 5.41
C ILE A 112 3.34 5.18 4.94
N SER A 113 3.70 5.63 3.73
CA SER A 113 5.06 5.46 3.20
C SER A 113 6.10 6.14 4.10
N ARG A 114 5.82 7.32 4.64
CA ARG A 114 6.69 7.99 5.62
C ARG A 114 6.83 7.17 6.92
N LEU A 115 5.77 6.51 7.38
CA LEU A 115 5.85 5.59 8.52
C LEU A 115 6.67 4.32 8.20
N VAL A 116 6.54 3.79 6.97
CA VAL A 116 7.38 2.68 6.49
C VAL A 116 8.85 3.07 6.52
N VAL A 117 9.21 4.22 5.96
CA VAL A 117 10.58 4.73 5.99
C VAL A 117 11.12 4.82 7.42
N LYS A 118 10.33 5.41 8.33
CA LYS A 118 10.68 5.47 9.76
C LYS A 118 10.92 4.09 10.37
N LYS A 119 10.10 3.09 10.01
CA LYS A 119 10.26 1.71 10.53
C LYS A 119 11.46 0.99 9.88
N LEU A 120 11.83 1.34 8.66
CA LEU A 120 12.97 0.77 7.94
C LEU A 120 14.31 1.39 8.33
N SER A 121 14.36 2.48 9.07
CA SER A 121 15.61 3.21 9.40
C SER A 121 16.68 2.34 10.05
N GLY A 122 16.29 1.33 10.85
CA GLY A 122 17.24 0.41 11.50
C GLY A 122 17.82 -0.67 10.58
N PHE A 123 17.34 -0.80 9.34
CA PHE A 123 17.83 -1.82 8.40
C PHE A 123 18.92 -1.32 7.46
N GLU A 124 19.32 -0.04 7.56
CA GLU A 124 20.40 0.56 6.77
C GLU A 124 20.20 0.38 5.24
N MET A 125 18.96 0.46 4.78
CA MET A 125 18.60 0.37 3.36
C MET A 125 18.78 1.72 2.65
N ASN A 126 19.02 1.67 1.33
CA ASN A 126 18.87 2.84 0.46
C ASN A 126 17.38 3.01 0.12
N ILE A 127 16.83 4.21 0.26
CA ILE A 127 15.41 4.47 0.00
C ILE A 127 15.28 5.42 -1.19
N LEU A 128 14.68 4.91 -2.25
CA LEU A 128 14.23 5.69 -3.39
C LEU A 128 12.72 5.89 -3.31
N ALA A 129 12.24 7.05 -3.74
CA ALA A 129 10.81 7.30 -3.80
C ALA A 129 10.43 8.05 -5.08
N THR A 130 9.22 7.81 -5.57
CA THR A 130 8.59 8.58 -6.62
C THR A 130 7.17 8.95 -6.23
N ASP A 131 6.81 10.22 -6.41
CA ASP A 131 5.49 10.76 -6.14
C ASP A 131 5.34 12.07 -6.93
N PRO A 132 4.27 12.27 -7.72
CA PRO A 132 4.12 13.48 -8.54
C PRO A 132 3.90 14.76 -7.73
N TYR A 133 3.54 14.64 -6.45
CA TYR A 133 3.20 15.77 -5.58
C TYR A 133 4.26 16.05 -4.50
N VAL A 134 5.32 15.23 -4.40
CA VAL A 134 6.35 15.34 -3.37
C VAL A 134 7.70 15.63 -4.01
N LYS A 135 8.36 16.67 -3.54
CA LYS A 135 9.70 17.09 -4.00
C LYS A 135 10.77 16.61 -3.01
N GLN A 136 12.04 16.65 -3.43
CA GLN A 136 13.18 16.30 -2.56
C GLN A 136 13.20 17.10 -1.25
N ALA A 137 12.87 18.39 -1.31
CA ALA A 137 12.79 19.26 -0.13
C ALA A 137 11.75 18.81 0.91
N ASP A 138 10.67 18.16 0.47
CA ASP A 138 9.59 17.69 1.36
C ASP A 138 9.97 16.42 2.16
N VAL A 139 11.06 15.78 1.78
CA VAL A 139 11.59 14.55 2.39
C VAL A 139 13.01 14.71 2.91
N GLU A 140 13.49 15.93 2.97
CA GLU A 140 14.80 16.26 3.51
C GLU A 140 14.93 15.77 4.97
N GLY A 141 16.06 15.18 5.31
CA GLY A 141 16.31 14.60 6.65
C GLY A 141 15.67 13.24 6.91
N LEU A 142 14.85 12.69 5.97
CA LEU A 142 14.24 11.38 6.11
C LEU A 142 15.08 10.22 5.51
N GLY A 143 16.25 10.53 4.94
CA GLY A 143 17.09 9.52 4.28
C GLY A 143 16.50 8.98 2.97
N ILE A 144 15.64 9.78 2.31
CA ILE A 144 14.96 9.42 1.06
C ILE A 144 15.58 10.20 -0.10
N THR A 145 15.83 9.52 -1.21
CA THR A 145 16.17 10.14 -2.48
C THR A 145 14.97 10.06 -3.42
N MET A 146 14.47 11.22 -3.87
CA MET A 146 13.46 11.25 -4.91
C MET A 146 14.07 10.87 -6.25
N ALA A 147 13.39 10.01 -7.00
CA ALA A 147 13.86 9.46 -8.27
C ALA A 147 12.73 9.45 -9.31
N THR A 148 13.07 9.33 -10.58
CA THR A 148 12.08 9.05 -11.62
C THR A 148 11.54 7.63 -11.47
N PRO A 149 10.34 7.31 -11.99
CA PRO A 149 9.84 5.94 -11.98
C PRO A 149 10.81 4.94 -12.61
N GLU A 150 11.43 5.28 -13.72
CA GLU A 150 12.38 4.45 -14.47
C GLU A 150 13.63 4.15 -13.61
N GLU A 151 14.18 5.16 -12.97
CA GLU A 151 15.32 5.00 -12.05
C GLU A 151 14.96 4.14 -10.85
N LEU A 152 13.77 4.33 -10.29
CA LEU A 152 13.27 3.55 -9.17
C LEU A 152 13.17 2.07 -9.56
N TYR A 153 12.53 1.74 -10.69
CA TYR A 153 12.42 0.34 -11.13
C TYR A 153 13.78 -0.30 -11.37
N ALA A 154 14.69 0.40 -12.06
CA ALA A 154 16.00 -0.14 -12.43
C ALA A 154 16.93 -0.36 -11.22
N LYS A 155 16.81 0.48 -10.19
CA LYS A 155 17.75 0.47 -9.05
C LYS A 155 17.26 -0.28 -7.83
N SER A 156 15.96 -0.55 -7.70
CA SER A 156 15.38 -1.15 -6.50
C SER A 156 15.53 -2.67 -6.46
N ASP A 157 15.84 -3.21 -5.30
CA ASP A 157 15.81 -4.64 -4.98
C ASP A 157 14.40 -5.06 -4.49
N PHE A 158 13.68 -4.11 -3.90
CA PHE A 158 12.29 -4.25 -3.47
C PHE A 158 11.48 -3.04 -3.93
N VAL A 159 10.27 -3.26 -4.41
CA VAL A 159 9.36 -2.18 -4.82
C VAL A 159 8.09 -2.24 -3.97
N ILE A 160 7.76 -1.12 -3.34
CA ILE A 160 6.53 -0.92 -2.58
C ILE A 160 5.62 0.01 -3.39
N VAL A 161 4.44 -0.49 -3.77
CA VAL A 161 3.42 0.33 -4.43
C VAL A 161 2.40 0.74 -3.37
N HIS A 162 2.35 2.02 -3.05
CA HIS A 162 1.46 2.54 -2.01
C HIS A 162 0.82 3.87 -2.42
N THR A 163 0.07 3.81 -3.51
CA THR A 163 -0.74 4.90 -4.04
C THR A 163 -2.22 4.66 -3.78
N SER A 164 -3.00 5.72 -3.73
CA SER A 164 -4.46 5.59 -3.79
C SER A 164 -4.89 5.13 -5.17
N LEU A 165 -6.00 4.39 -5.26
CA LEU A 165 -6.57 3.96 -6.53
C LEU A 165 -7.39 5.09 -7.14
N PHE A 166 -6.88 5.65 -8.22
CA PHE A 166 -7.53 6.63 -9.07
C PHE A 166 -7.45 6.19 -10.55
N PRO A 167 -8.17 6.80 -11.48
CA PRO A 167 -7.98 6.52 -12.90
C PRO A 167 -6.52 6.67 -13.37
N SER A 168 -5.78 7.63 -12.83
CA SER A 168 -4.36 7.87 -13.15
C SER A 168 -3.39 6.86 -12.54
N THR A 169 -3.79 6.12 -11.51
CA THR A 169 -2.96 5.09 -10.85
C THR A 169 -3.45 3.66 -11.13
N PHE A 170 -4.54 3.54 -11.90
CA PHE A 170 -5.04 2.25 -12.33
C PHE A 170 -4.02 1.56 -13.24
N HIS A 171 -3.64 0.33 -12.93
CA HIS A 171 -2.60 -0.43 -13.64
C HIS A 171 -1.24 0.31 -13.71
N LEU A 172 -0.91 1.11 -12.69
CA LEU A 172 0.34 1.89 -12.62
C LEU A 172 1.59 1.01 -12.77
N VAL A 173 1.55 -0.22 -12.27
CA VAL A 173 2.61 -1.21 -12.43
C VAL A 173 2.06 -2.37 -13.24
N GLY A 174 2.61 -2.57 -14.42
CA GLY A 174 2.23 -3.61 -15.37
C GLY A 174 3.47 -4.34 -15.92
N ALA A 175 3.29 -5.05 -17.04
CA ALA A 175 4.33 -5.89 -17.63
C ALA A 175 5.62 -5.12 -17.97
N GLU A 176 5.50 -3.89 -18.47
CA GLU A 176 6.68 -3.10 -18.84
C GLU A 176 7.46 -2.64 -17.60
N GLN A 177 6.77 -2.29 -16.51
CA GLN A 177 7.40 -1.94 -15.25
C GLN A 177 8.13 -3.15 -14.64
N PHE A 178 7.50 -4.32 -14.66
CA PHE A 178 8.16 -5.57 -14.21
C PHE A 178 9.40 -5.91 -15.03
N LYS A 179 9.39 -5.71 -16.36
CA LYS A 179 10.58 -5.91 -17.21
C LYS A 179 11.72 -4.95 -16.89
N ALA A 180 11.40 -3.72 -16.43
CA ALA A 180 12.37 -2.72 -16.05
C ALA A 180 12.98 -2.97 -14.65
N MET A 181 12.39 -3.85 -13.84
CA MET A 181 12.88 -4.18 -12.49
C MET A 181 14.07 -5.15 -12.56
N LYS A 182 14.86 -5.17 -11.47
CA LYS A 182 15.90 -6.19 -11.30
C LYS A 182 15.30 -7.59 -11.25
N ASN A 183 16.02 -8.54 -11.80
CA ASN A 183 15.67 -9.96 -11.73
C ASN A 183 16.22 -10.58 -10.44
N THR A 184 15.54 -10.36 -9.31
CA THR A 184 15.95 -10.76 -7.95
C THR A 184 15.07 -11.85 -7.36
#